data_54704b3cd49b4df166b001daf193b25a
#
_entry.id   54704b3cd49b4df166b001daf193b25a
#
_cell.length_a   1.000
_cell.length_b   1.000
_cell.length_c   1.000
_cell.angle_alpha   90.00
_cell.angle_beta   90.00
_cell.angle_gamma   90.00
#
_symmetry.space_group_name_H-M   'P 1'
#
loop_
_entity.id
_entity.type
_entity.pdbx_description
1 polymer ?
#
loop_
_entity_poly.entity_id
_entity_poly.type
_entity_poly.pdbx_seq_one_letter_code
_entity_poly.pdbx_strand_id
1 'polypeptide(L)'
;MTLADHLERTNRFMIAFDLVLGSAAILAPAATLRAIGHDPPSPDAEHLFRRCGPIWLTFAVAHALAARRGDSRDWWAVAWLRATEIATDALWSRSTAVRRPGARAALVVAGASNLSMALGFAWLARRR
;
A
#
# COMPACT_ATOMS: atom_id res chain seq x y z
N MET A 1 -6.65 -13.03 -21.35
CA MET A 1 -5.89 -12.51 -20.19
C MET A 1 -6.18 -13.41 -19.00
N THR A 2 -5.16 -14.08 -18.47
CA THR A 2 -5.30 -14.99 -17.34
C THR A 2 -5.33 -14.23 -16.01
N LEU A 3 -5.72 -14.89 -14.93
CA LEU A 3 -5.61 -14.32 -13.58
C LEU A 3 -4.15 -13.96 -13.23
N ALA A 4 -3.19 -14.79 -13.65
CA ALA A 4 -1.78 -14.51 -13.44
C ALA A 4 -1.36 -13.20 -14.14
N ASP A 5 -1.74 -12.99 -15.40
CA ASP A 5 -1.44 -11.76 -16.13
C ASP A 5 -2.02 -10.53 -15.43
N HIS A 6 -3.25 -10.66 -14.89
CA HIS A 6 -3.90 -9.57 -14.16
C HIS A 6 -3.12 -9.23 -12.87
N LEU A 7 -2.74 -10.24 -12.09
CA LEU A 7 -1.97 -10.05 -10.85
C LEU A 7 -0.57 -9.46 -11.11
N GLU A 8 0.11 -9.90 -12.16
CA GLU A 8 1.40 -9.34 -12.55
C GLU A 8 1.29 -7.87 -12.99
N ARG A 9 0.21 -7.51 -13.70
CA ARG A 9 -0.08 -6.12 -14.05
C ARG A 9 -0.38 -5.28 -12.81
N THR A 10 -1.19 -5.79 -11.89
CA THR A 10 -1.47 -5.14 -10.61
C THR A 10 -0.17 -4.91 -9.82
N ASN A 11 0.71 -5.91 -9.77
CA ASN A 11 2.01 -5.79 -9.12
C ASN A 11 2.87 -4.65 -9.72
N ARG A 12 2.91 -4.51 -11.05
CA ARG A 12 3.63 -3.42 -11.72
C ARG A 12 3.03 -2.05 -11.41
N PHE A 13 1.70 -1.95 -11.34
CA PHE A 13 1.04 -0.73 -10.90
C PHE A 13 1.43 -0.36 -9.47
N MET A 14 1.53 -1.35 -8.57
CA MET A 14 1.91 -1.10 -7.17
C MET A 14 3.34 -0.58 -7.02
N ILE A 15 4.26 -0.90 -7.92
CA ILE A 15 5.61 -0.27 -7.94
C ILE A 15 5.48 1.25 -8.04
N ALA A 16 4.73 1.74 -9.03
CA ALA A 16 4.55 3.17 -9.23
C ALA A 16 3.79 3.82 -8.06
N PHE A 17 2.72 3.15 -7.59
CA PHE A 17 1.91 3.64 -6.48
C PHE A 17 2.74 3.83 -5.20
N ASP A 18 3.50 2.81 -4.79
CA ASP A 18 4.30 2.85 -3.56
C ASP A 18 5.50 3.83 -3.70
N LEU A 19 6.07 3.98 -4.89
CA LEU A 19 7.09 5.01 -5.16
C LEU A 19 6.52 6.42 -4.98
N VAL A 20 5.36 6.68 -5.54
CA VAL A 20 4.70 8.00 -5.44
C VAL A 20 4.31 8.28 -4.00
N LEU A 21 3.62 7.32 -3.34
CA LEU A 21 3.16 7.50 -1.96
C LEU A 21 4.33 7.65 -0.99
N GLY A 22 5.35 6.80 -1.10
CA GLY A 22 6.54 6.87 -0.26
C GLY A 22 7.31 8.17 -0.42
N SER A 23 7.51 8.63 -1.66
CA SER A 23 8.16 9.91 -1.94
C SER A 23 7.33 11.08 -1.43
N ALA A 24 6.02 11.08 -1.64
CA ALA A 24 5.11 12.12 -1.18
C ALA A 24 5.07 12.20 0.35
N ALA A 25 5.08 11.06 1.05
CA ALA A 25 5.14 11.02 2.52
C ALA A 25 6.42 11.64 3.07
N ILE A 26 7.55 11.48 2.38
CA ILE A 26 8.84 12.06 2.78
C ILE A 26 8.88 13.57 2.49
N LEU A 27 8.52 13.95 1.27
CA LEU A 27 8.74 15.31 0.74
C LEU A 27 7.63 16.29 1.13
N ALA A 28 6.38 15.81 1.21
CA ALA A 28 5.20 16.64 1.44
C ALA A 28 4.18 15.96 2.39
N PRO A 29 4.57 15.57 3.63
CA PRO A 29 3.72 14.79 4.53
C PRO A 29 2.40 15.46 4.85
N ALA A 30 2.39 16.76 5.11
CA ALA A 30 1.17 17.53 5.40
C ALA A 30 0.17 17.52 4.24
N ALA A 31 0.66 17.73 3.02
CA ALA A 31 -0.18 17.73 1.82
C ALA A 31 -0.73 16.33 1.55
N THR A 32 0.10 15.30 1.71
CA THR A 32 -0.28 13.90 1.51
C THR A 32 -1.31 13.47 2.56
N LEU A 33 -1.11 13.78 3.83
CA LEU A 33 -2.08 13.53 4.90
C LEU A 33 -3.43 14.16 4.61
N ARG A 34 -3.45 15.44 4.17
CA ARG A 34 -4.70 16.11 3.77
C ARG A 34 -5.37 15.43 2.58
N ALA A 35 -4.59 15.02 1.58
CA ALA A 35 -5.11 14.33 0.41
C ALA A 35 -5.83 13.02 0.76
N ILE A 36 -5.28 12.25 1.71
CA ILE A 36 -5.89 11.00 2.18
C ILE A 36 -6.93 11.20 3.31
N GLY A 37 -7.27 12.44 3.62
CA GLY A 37 -8.41 12.79 4.48
C GLY A 37 -8.09 13.03 5.95
N HIS A 38 -6.82 13.05 6.33
CA HIS A 38 -6.37 13.43 7.66
C HIS A 38 -6.20 14.96 7.73
N ASP A 39 -7.20 15.67 8.25
CA ASP A 39 -7.26 17.12 8.17
C ASP A 39 -7.85 17.73 9.47
N PRO A 40 -7.18 18.74 10.08
CA PRO A 40 -5.80 19.16 9.80
C PRO A 40 -4.77 18.18 10.37
N PRO A 41 -3.64 17.95 9.69
CA PRO A 41 -2.56 17.15 10.26
C PRO A 41 -1.86 17.96 11.38
N SER A 42 -1.54 17.27 12.50
CA SER A 42 -0.68 17.85 13.53
C SER A 42 0.80 17.69 13.16
N PRO A 43 1.72 18.50 13.73
CA PRO A 43 3.15 18.33 13.51
C PRO A 43 3.65 16.91 13.84
N ASP A 44 3.14 16.30 14.90
CA ASP A 44 3.50 14.92 15.26
C ASP A 44 3.02 13.90 14.21
N ALA A 45 1.78 14.09 13.70
CA ALA A 45 1.27 13.24 12.62
C ALA A 45 2.13 13.36 11.35
N GLU A 46 2.59 14.57 11.00
CA GLU A 46 3.46 14.78 9.86
C GLU A 46 4.82 14.09 10.04
N HIS A 47 5.42 14.20 11.22
CA HIS A 47 6.69 13.55 11.53
C HIS A 47 6.58 12.02 11.51
N LEU A 48 5.53 11.46 12.11
CA LEU A 48 5.28 10.02 12.09
C LEU A 48 4.99 9.51 10.67
N PHE A 49 4.17 10.23 9.92
CA PHE A 49 3.81 9.87 8.54
C PHE A 49 5.03 9.90 7.61
N ARG A 50 5.94 10.87 7.79
CA ARG A 50 7.21 10.92 7.05
C ARG A 50 8.03 9.65 7.21
N ARG A 51 8.00 9.02 8.40
CA ARG A 51 8.68 7.73 8.65
C ARG A 51 8.05 6.55 7.91
N CYS A 52 6.80 6.65 7.47
CA CYS A 52 6.17 5.63 6.63
C CYS A 52 6.72 5.64 5.20
N GLY A 53 7.25 6.76 4.73
CA GLY A 53 7.77 6.89 3.36
C GLY A 53 8.80 5.82 2.99
N PRO A 54 9.90 5.61 3.75
CA PRO A 54 10.86 4.55 3.49
C PRO A 54 10.24 3.14 3.49
N ILE A 55 9.16 2.91 4.26
CA ILE A 55 8.45 1.63 4.28
C ILE A 55 7.80 1.38 2.92
N TRP A 56 7.04 2.35 2.38
CA TRP A 56 6.42 2.22 1.06
C TRP A 56 7.46 2.15 -0.07
N LEU A 57 8.58 2.85 0.04
CA LEU A 57 9.68 2.67 -0.92
C LEU A 57 10.25 1.23 -0.88
N THR A 58 10.33 0.62 0.30
CA THR A 58 10.70 -0.80 0.44
C THR A 58 9.65 -1.72 -0.22
N PHE A 59 8.36 -1.40 -0.11
CA PHE A 59 7.30 -2.13 -0.82
C PHE A 59 7.48 -2.03 -2.33
N ALA A 60 7.77 -0.84 -2.86
CA ALA A 60 8.06 -0.65 -4.29
C ALA A 60 9.22 -1.53 -4.76
N VAL A 61 10.30 -1.61 -3.98
CA VAL A 61 11.44 -2.50 -4.27
C VAL A 61 11.03 -3.96 -4.27
N ALA A 62 10.24 -4.42 -3.28
CA ALA A 62 9.76 -5.80 -3.21
C ALA A 62 8.88 -6.15 -4.43
N HIS A 63 7.96 -5.25 -4.81
CA HIS A 63 7.14 -5.40 -6.01
C HIS A 63 7.98 -5.45 -7.29
N ALA A 64 9.04 -4.64 -7.39
CA ALA A 64 9.95 -4.64 -8.54
C ALA A 64 10.76 -5.95 -8.62
N LEU A 65 11.21 -6.51 -7.48
CA LEU A 65 11.90 -7.79 -7.42
C LEU A 65 10.97 -8.93 -7.86
N ALA A 66 9.73 -8.97 -7.37
CA ALA A 66 8.73 -9.96 -7.79
C ALA A 66 8.44 -9.88 -9.30
N ALA A 67 8.32 -8.66 -9.84
CA ALA A 67 8.12 -8.45 -11.28
C ALA A 67 9.31 -8.89 -12.13
N ARG A 68 10.55 -8.73 -11.61
CA ARG A 68 11.79 -9.04 -12.34
C ARG A 68 12.17 -10.51 -12.27
N ARG A 69 12.07 -11.13 -11.10
CA ARG A 69 12.54 -12.49 -10.84
C ARG A 69 11.44 -13.52 -11.04
N GLY A 70 10.22 -13.18 -10.59
CA GLY A 70 9.07 -14.07 -10.67
C GLY A 70 9.12 -15.25 -9.72
N ASP A 71 10.04 -15.26 -8.74
CA ASP A 71 10.24 -16.36 -7.82
C ASP A 71 9.12 -16.46 -6.78
N SER A 72 8.78 -17.68 -6.37
CA SER A 72 7.80 -17.95 -5.30
C SER A 72 8.07 -17.13 -4.05
N ARG A 73 9.33 -17.02 -3.63
CA ARG A 73 9.75 -16.26 -2.45
C ARG A 73 9.39 -14.76 -2.57
N ASP A 74 9.65 -14.16 -3.73
CA ASP A 74 9.37 -12.75 -3.95
C ASP A 74 7.84 -12.49 -3.97
N TRP A 75 7.05 -13.40 -4.53
CA TRP A 75 5.59 -13.33 -4.49
C TRP A 75 5.03 -13.50 -3.08
N TRP A 76 5.62 -14.37 -2.24
CA TRP A 76 5.27 -14.45 -0.82
C TRP A 76 5.60 -13.17 -0.07
N ALA A 77 6.74 -12.53 -0.36
CA ALA A 77 7.13 -11.29 0.27
C ALA A 77 6.10 -10.18 -0.01
N VAL A 78 5.71 -9.97 -1.28
CA VAL A 78 4.70 -8.94 -1.60
C VAL A 78 3.31 -9.29 -1.08
N ALA A 79 2.93 -10.57 -1.02
CA ALA A 79 1.69 -11.01 -0.39
C ALA A 79 1.66 -10.63 1.10
N TRP A 80 2.74 -10.89 1.82
CA TRP A 80 2.88 -10.53 3.23
C TRP A 80 2.81 -9.02 3.44
N LEU A 81 3.56 -8.23 2.65
CA LEU A 81 3.56 -6.78 2.75
C LEU A 81 2.14 -6.19 2.55
N ARG A 82 1.40 -6.68 1.55
CA ARG A 82 -0.01 -6.24 1.39
C ARG A 82 -0.90 -6.69 2.53
N ALA A 83 -0.66 -7.85 3.13
CA ALA A 83 -1.42 -8.32 4.29
C ALA A 83 -1.24 -7.40 5.51
N THR A 84 -0.04 -6.82 5.73
CA THR A 84 0.21 -5.89 6.84
C THR A 84 -0.61 -4.61 6.72
N GLU A 85 -0.88 -4.13 5.50
CA GLU A 85 -1.65 -2.91 5.26
C GLU A 85 -3.15 -3.07 5.59
N ILE A 86 -3.69 -4.29 5.58
CA ILE A 86 -5.13 -4.53 5.84
C ILE A 86 -5.53 -3.99 7.22
N ALA A 87 -4.76 -4.35 8.25
CA ALA A 87 -5.04 -3.91 9.62
C ALA A 87 -4.82 -2.40 9.77
N THR A 88 -3.78 -1.86 9.14
CA THR A 88 -3.44 -0.45 9.17
C THR A 88 -4.55 0.40 8.56
N ASP A 89 -5.03 0.04 7.36
CA ASP A 89 -6.12 0.73 6.68
C ASP A 89 -7.43 0.64 7.48
N ALA A 90 -7.74 -0.54 8.05
CA ALA A 90 -8.93 -0.75 8.86
C ALA A 90 -8.92 0.10 10.15
N LEU A 91 -7.79 0.19 10.82
CA LEU A 91 -7.62 1.01 12.01
C LEU A 91 -7.68 2.50 11.66
N TRP A 92 -7.02 2.90 10.58
CA TRP A 92 -7.00 4.30 10.16
C TRP A 92 -8.37 4.78 9.68
N SER A 93 -9.14 3.96 9.01
CA SER A 93 -10.52 4.28 8.60
C SER A 93 -11.43 4.63 9.78
N ARG A 94 -11.12 4.13 10.98
CA ARG A 94 -11.84 4.40 12.24
C ARG A 94 -11.31 5.62 13.00
N SER A 95 -10.18 6.18 12.57
CA SER A 95 -9.57 7.33 13.23
C SER A 95 -10.49 8.55 13.19
N THR A 96 -10.59 9.26 14.31
CA THR A 96 -11.31 10.53 14.41
C THR A 96 -10.64 11.65 13.60
N ALA A 97 -9.35 11.50 13.27
CA ALA A 97 -8.61 12.42 12.42
C ALA A 97 -9.04 12.35 10.94
N VAL A 98 -9.60 11.22 10.50
CA VAL A 98 -10.15 11.05 9.14
C VAL A 98 -11.60 11.54 9.16
N ARG A 99 -11.81 12.81 8.85
CA ARG A 99 -13.11 13.47 9.00
C ARG A 99 -14.01 13.34 7.77
N ARG A 100 -13.43 13.24 6.58
CA ARG A 100 -14.20 13.17 5.33
C ARG A 100 -14.76 11.78 5.10
N PRO A 101 -16.09 11.61 4.90
CA PRO A 101 -16.69 10.29 4.66
C PRO A 101 -16.08 9.57 3.45
N GLY A 102 -15.79 10.29 2.37
CA GLY A 102 -15.13 9.72 1.19
C GLY A 102 -13.73 9.19 1.46
N ALA A 103 -12.97 9.84 2.35
CA ALA A 103 -11.64 9.36 2.76
C ALA A 103 -11.73 8.08 3.58
N ARG A 104 -12.72 7.95 4.47
CA ARG A 104 -12.98 6.71 5.20
C ARG A 104 -13.34 5.56 4.27
N ALA A 105 -14.24 5.82 3.32
CA ALA A 105 -14.60 4.83 2.31
C ALA A 105 -13.37 4.41 1.48
N ALA A 106 -12.51 5.35 1.08
CA ALA A 106 -11.29 5.06 0.35
C ALA A 106 -10.32 4.16 1.15
N LEU A 107 -10.17 4.38 2.45
CA LEU A 107 -9.35 3.52 3.31
C LEU A 107 -9.94 2.11 3.45
N VAL A 108 -11.26 1.97 3.56
CA VAL A 108 -11.93 0.66 3.56
C VAL A 108 -11.69 -0.07 2.24
N VAL A 109 -11.81 0.64 1.10
CA VAL A 109 -11.54 0.08 -0.22
C VAL A 109 -10.06 -0.29 -0.36
N ALA A 110 -9.14 0.53 0.17
CA ALA A 110 -7.70 0.21 0.18
C ALA A 110 -7.43 -1.08 0.95
N GLY A 111 -7.99 -1.24 2.16
CA GLY A 111 -7.86 -2.48 2.95
C GLY A 111 -8.42 -3.71 2.22
N ALA A 112 -9.59 -3.60 1.59
CA ALA A 112 -10.17 -4.67 0.78
C ALA A 112 -9.30 -5.01 -0.45
N SER A 113 -8.72 -4.00 -1.10
CA SER A 113 -7.79 -4.17 -2.21
C SER A 113 -6.50 -4.85 -1.76
N ASN A 114 -5.95 -4.46 -0.61
CA ASN A 114 -4.78 -5.09 -0.01
C ASN A 114 -5.04 -6.56 0.34
N LEU A 115 -6.23 -6.91 0.86
CA LEU A 115 -6.63 -8.30 1.08
C LEU A 115 -6.67 -9.08 -0.24
N SER A 116 -7.30 -8.54 -1.27
CA SER A 116 -7.38 -9.19 -2.59
C SER A 116 -6.00 -9.40 -3.20
N MET A 117 -5.11 -8.41 -3.10
CA MET A 117 -3.72 -8.52 -3.56
C MET A 117 -2.92 -9.55 -2.75
N ALA A 118 -3.05 -9.54 -1.43
CA ALA A 118 -2.36 -10.52 -0.56
C ALA A 118 -2.73 -11.96 -0.94
N LEU A 119 -4.03 -12.25 -1.10
CA LEU A 119 -4.52 -13.56 -1.51
C LEU A 119 -4.07 -13.93 -2.94
N GLY A 120 -4.15 -12.98 -3.87
CA GLY A 120 -3.74 -13.19 -5.26
C GLY A 120 -2.24 -13.46 -5.40
N PHE A 121 -1.40 -12.68 -4.73
CA PHE A 121 0.05 -12.88 -4.76
C PHE A 121 0.48 -14.17 -4.03
N ALA A 122 -0.19 -14.53 -2.93
CA ALA A 122 0.01 -15.83 -2.28
C ALA A 122 -0.37 -17.00 -3.20
N TRP A 123 -1.44 -16.85 -4.00
CA TRP A 123 -1.81 -17.83 -5.01
C TRP A 123 -0.75 -17.94 -6.12
N LEU A 124 -0.21 -16.81 -6.62
CA LEU A 124 0.91 -16.82 -7.58
C LEU A 124 2.13 -17.51 -6.99
N ALA A 125 2.50 -17.21 -5.75
CA ALA A 125 3.64 -17.78 -5.06
C ALA A 125 3.59 -19.32 -4.98
N ARG A 126 2.38 -19.89 -4.83
CA ARG A 126 2.19 -21.37 -4.79
C ARG A 126 2.31 -22.03 -6.16
N ARG A 127 2.28 -21.27 -7.24
CA ARG A 127 2.31 -21.78 -8.62
C ARG A 127 3.66 -21.59 -9.32
N ARG A 128 4.57 -20.88 -8.66
CA ARG A 128 5.95 -20.63 -9.13
C ARG A 128 6.92 -21.47 -8.35
#